data_89ec645192d66e4cc524c765ee559b23
#
_entry.id   89ec645192d66e4cc524c765ee559b23
#
_cell.length_a   1.000
_cell.length_b   1.000
_cell.length_c   1.000
_cell.angle_alpha   90.00
_cell.angle_beta   90.00
_cell.angle_gamma   90.00
#
_symmetry.space_group_name_H-M   'P 1'
#
loop_
_entity.id
_entity.type
_entity.pdbx_description
1 polymer ?
#
loop_
_entity_poly.entity_id
_entity_poly.type
_entity_poly.pdbx_seq_one_letter_code
_entity_poly.pdbx_strand_id
1 'polypeptide(L)'
;MEKKCDGPKKPRITCTKFSPYIASDISKMVDCSGNEFPVRSVFSLCRCGESKKMPFCDGTHTAKGLKMFKCPDRIPDRNKNYYGKDITVHFNFGVCSHDGSCLKLKPVFDKHRRPWILPDLGSKDDIIATIRKCPSGALSYTVDGITHKDFFEREPLIRVAPGGPLMIEGGIELKDDENSCPETKEHYCLCRCGGSKNHPFCDGAHLSNGFWESKK
;
A
#
# COMPACT_ATOMS: atom_id res chain seq x y z
N MET A 1 1.35 38.92 -19.19
CA MET A 1 1.43 37.46 -18.91
C MET A 1 0.98 37.25 -17.50
N GLU A 2 -0.29 36.90 -17.30
CA GLU A 2 -0.85 36.64 -15.98
C GLU A 2 -0.28 35.31 -15.44
N LYS A 3 0.42 35.36 -14.30
CA LYS A 3 0.78 34.19 -13.55
C LYS A 3 -0.52 33.58 -13.00
N LYS A 4 -0.99 32.46 -13.59
CA LYS A 4 -2.00 31.61 -12.96
C LYS A 4 -1.48 31.27 -11.56
N CYS A 5 -2.13 31.77 -10.54
CA CYS A 5 -1.97 31.28 -9.18
C CYS A 5 -2.53 29.84 -9.16
N ASP A 6 -1.66 28.85 -9.31
CA ASP A 6 -2.01 27.46 -9.07
C ASP A 6 -2.43 27.35 -7.59
N GLY A 7 -3.66 26.95 -7.34
CA GLY A 7 -4.13 26.61 -5.99
C GLY A 7 -3.23 25.52 -5.37
N PRO A 8 -3.41 25.19 -4.07
CA PRO A 8 -2.55 24.23 -3.39
C PRO A 8 -2.48 22.91 -4.19
N LYS A 9 -1.26 22.57 -4.65
CA LYS A 9 -1.00 21.37 -5.45
C LYS A 9 -1.28 20.15 -4.59
N LYS A 10 -2.15 19.25 -5.06
CA LYS A 10 -2.49 18.02 -4.32
C LYS A 10 -1.31 17.03 -4.38
N PRO A 11 -0.96 16.41 -3.25
CA PRO A 11 0.07 15.37 -3.22
C PRO A 11 -0.34 14.20 -4.11
N ARG A 12 0.61 13.73 -4.94
CA ARG A 12 0.34 12.63 -5.88
C ARG A 12 1.56 11.80 -6.19
N ILE A 13 1.31 10.58 -6.62
CA ILE A 13 2.29 9.65 -7.19
C ILE A 13 1.86 9.32 -8.61
N THR A 14 2.77 9.47 -9.56
CA THR A 14 2.57 9.09 -10.98
C THR A 14 3.56 8.00 -11.36
N CYS A 15 3.14 7.06 -12.20
CA CYS A 15 4.03 6.07 -12.81
C CYS A 15 3.47 5.54 -14.13
N THR A 16 4.37 5.02 -14.97
CA THR A 16 4.05 4.27 -16.19
C THR A 16 4.69 2.88 -16.11
N LYS A 17 4.43 2.00 -17.05
CA LYS A 17 5.05 0.66 -17.11
C LYS A 17 6.57 0.68 -17.11
N PHE A 18 7.18 1.79 -17.53
CA PHE A 18 8.63 1.91 -17.72
C PHE A 18 9.27 2.93 -16.77
N SER A 19 8.49 3.58 -15.91
CA SER A 19 8.99 4.63 -15.02
C SER A 19 9.09 4.18 -13.56
N PRO A 20 9.92 4.86 -12.74
CA PRO A 20 9.80 4.77 -11.30
C PRO A 20 8.49 5.42 -10.84
N TYR A 21 8.23 5.42 -9.55
CA TYR A 21 7.21 6.30 -8.99
C TYR A 21 7.74 7.72 -8.94
N ILE A 22 7.01 8.66 -9.51
CA ILE A 22 7.28 10.09 -9.42
C ILE A 22 6.36 10.68 -8.36
N ALA A 23 6.90 11.00 -7.21
CA ALA A 23 6.21 11.65 -6.11
C ALA A 23 6.28 13.17 -6.27
N SER A 24 5.14 13.85 -6.18
CA SER A 24 5.02 15.30 -6.32
C SER A 24 4.19 15.89 -5.18
N ASP A 25 4.65 17.04 -4.67
CA ASP A 25 3.96 17.80 -3.63
C ASP A 25 3.71 16.99 -2.33
N ILE A 26 4.62 16.07 -2.02
CA ILE A 26 4.63 15.26 -0.80
C ILE A 26 5.80 15.77 0.06
N SER A 27 5.48 16.34 1.20
CA SER A 27 6.44 17.00 2.08
C SER A 27 7.12 16.06 3.07
N LYS A 28 6.54 14.87 3.32
CA LYS A 28 7.02 13.98 4.37
C LYS A 28 7.18 12.54 3.88
N MET A 29 8.37 11.99 4.12
CA MET A 29 8.68 10.58 3.90
C MET A 29 9.53 10.07 5.06
N VAL A 30 9.15 8.95 5.66
CA VAL A 30 9.79 8.38 6.85
C VAL A 30 10.04 6.88 6.71
N ASP A 31 10.96 6.33 7.51
CA ASP A 31 11.03 4.88 7.75
C ASP A 31 10.02 4.44 8.84
N CYS A 32 9.98 3.15 9.16
CA CYS A 32 9.10 2.63 10.21
C CYS A 32 9.53 3.02 11.64
N SER A 33 10.74 3.56 11.82
CA SER A 33 11.24 4.11 13.08
C SER A 33 10.95 5.60 13.22
N GLY A 34 10.41 6.24 12.17
CA GLY A 34 10.10 7.67 12.16
C GLY A 34 11.24 8.57 11.67
N ASN A 35 12.37 8.00 11.24
CA ASN A 35 13.46 8.79 10.66
C ASN A 35 13.04 9.34 9.31
N GLU A 36 13.27 10.64 9.10
CA GLU A 36 12.87 11.33 7.87
C GLU A 36 13.89 11.14 6.76
N PHE A 37 13.39 10.92 5.55
CA PHE A 37 14.18 10.99 4.33
C PHE A 37 14.14 12.42 3.76
N PRO A 38 15.27 12.95 3.26
CA PRO A 38 15.28 14.25 2.59
C PRO A 38 14.48 14.15 1.28
N VAL A 39 13.40 14.92 1.18
CA VAL A 39 12.55 14.97 -0.02
C VAL A 39 12.55 16.36 -0.61
N ARG A 40 12.31 16.45 -1.93
CA ARG A 40 12.10 17.68 -2.69
C ARG A 40 10.63 17.76 -3.11
N SER A 41 10.22 18.86 -3.72
CA SER A 41 8.87 19.01 -4.29
C SER A 41 8.52 17.93 -5.32
N VAL A 42 9.54 17.39 -6.02
CA VAL A 42 9.43 16.24 -6.92
C VAL A 42 10.62 15.31 -6.69
N PHE A 43 10.34 14.02 -6.48
CA PHE A 43 11.37 13.00 -6.33
C PHE A 43 10.93 11.65 -6.88
N SER A 44 11.89 10.77 -7.16
CA SER A 44 11.63 9.46 -7.78
C SER A 44 11.92 8.31 -6.82
N LEU A 45 10.97 7.38 -6.67
CA LEU A 45 11.11 6.22 -5.80
C LEU A 45 11.28 4.93 -6.61
N CYS A 46 12.08 4.02 -6.07
CA CYS A 46 12.32 2.73 -6.71
C CYS A 46 11.05 1.87 -6.73
N ARG A 47 10.78 1.29 -7.91
CA ARG A 47 9.66 0.40 -8.17
C ARG A 47 10.11 -1.01 -8.58
N CYS A 48 11.34 -1.11 -9.08
CA CYS A 48 11.88 -2.35 -9.67
C CYS A 48 12.66 -3.23 -8.69
N GLY A 49 12.96 -2.74 -7.48
CA GLY A 49 13.73 -3.49 -6.49
C GLY A 49 15.24 -3.46 -6.66
N GLU A 50 15.78 -2.88 -7.75
CA GLU A 50 17.18 -2.98 -8.16
C GLU A 50 18.02 -1.74 -7.91
N SER A 51 17.43 -0.65 -7.39
CA SER A 51 18.17 0.59 -7.10
C SER A 51 19.24 0.37 -6.02
N LYS A 52 20.42 0.93 -6.22
CA LYS A 52 21.50 0.99 -5.23
C LYS A 52 21.33 2.16 -4.23
N LYS A 53 20.34 3.04 -4.47
CA LYS A 53 20.04 4.24 -3.65
C LYS A 53 18.65 4.16 -3.00
N MET A 54 18.24 2.96 -2.56
CA MET A 54 16.93 2.77 -1.92
C MET A 54 16.66 3.78 -0.81
N PRO A 55 15.42 4.29 -0.68
CA PRO A 55 14.23 3.97 -1.48
C PRO A 55 14.12 4.74 -2.80
N PHE A 56 15.08 5.59 -3.14
CA PHE A 56 15.08 6.43 -4.33
C PHE A 56 15.46 5.65 -5.60
N CYS A 57 14.98 6.12 -6.74
CA CYS A 57 15.36 5.60 -8.04
C CYS A 57 16.73 6.15 -8.47
N ASP A 58 17.57 5.27 -9.01
CA ASP A 58 18.89 5.61 -9.57
C ASP A 58 19.01 5.32 -11.07
N GLY A 59 17.89 4.98 -11.75
CA GLY A 59 17.86 4.68 -13.17
C GLY A 59 18.15 3.21 -13.53
N THR A 60 18.47 2.35 -12.57
CA THR A 60 18.80 0.93 -12.83
C THR A 60 17.69 0.20 -13.61
N HIS A 61 16.42 0.52 -13.39
CA HIS A 61 15.31 -0.08 -14.13
C HIS A 61 15.42 0.12 -15.64
N THR A 62 15.88 1.28 -16.10
CA THR A 62 16.08 1.57 -17.53
C THR A 62 17.26 0.77 -18.08
N ALA A 63 18.40 0.77 -17.39
CA ALA A 63 19.59 0.03 -17.80
C ALA A 63 19.34 -1.48 -17.93
N LYS A 64 18.42 -2.03 -17.09
CA LYS A 64 18.03 -3.46 -17.13
C LYS A 64 16.81 -3.75 -17.99
N GLY A 65 16.20 -2.75 -18.62
CA GLY A 65 14.98 -2.92 -19.43
C GLY A 65 13.77 -3.44 -18.66
N LEU A 66 13.67 -3.13 -17.35
CA LEU A 66 12.63 -3.65 -16.48
C LEU A 66 11.29 -2.99 -16.75
N LYS A 67 10.25 -3.81 -16.83
CA LYS A 67 8.85 -3.41 -17.04
C LYS A 67 8.02 -3.82 -15.84
N MET A 68 7.15 -2.92 -15.37
CA MET A 68 6.32 -3.15 -14.19
C MET A 68 4.85 -2.92 -14.55
N PHE A 69 4.11 -3.99 -14.69
CA PHE A 69 2.70 -4.00 -15.12
C PHE A 69 1.91 -5.07 -14.36
N LYS A 70 0.59 -5.02 -14.44
CA LYS A 70 -0.28 -6.06 -13.89
C LYS A 70 -0.18 -7.33 -14.72
N CYS A 71 0.09 -8.44 -14.06
CA CYS A 71 0.12 -9.75 -14.73
C CYS A 71 -1.31 -10.31 -14.89
N PRO A 72 -1.62 -10.99 -16.01
CA PRO A 72 -2.92 -11.60 -16.21
C PRO A 72 -3.27 -12.67 -15.18
N ASP A 73 -2.25 -13.37 -14.64
CA ASP A 73 -2.37 -14.45 -13.65
C ASP A 73 -2.30 -13.95 -12.19
N ARG A 74 -2.42 -12.62 -11.96
CA ARG A 74 -2.49 -12.05 -10.62
C ARG A 74 -3.74 -12.51 -9.88
N ILE A 75 -3.69 -12.46 -8.55
CA ILE A 75 -4.88 -12.65 -7.73
C ILE A 75 -5.89 -11.53 -8.04
N PRO A 76 -7.13 -11.85 -8.41
CA PRO A 76 -8.14 -10.84 -8.71
C PRO A 76 -8.48 -9.97 -7.49
N ASP A 77 -8.75 -8.69 -7.73
CA ASP A 77 -9.24 -7.77 -6.71
C ASP A 77 -10.70 -8.11 -6.38
N ARG A 78 -10.90 -8.80 -5.26
CA ARG A 78 -12.23 -9.16 -4.76
C ARG A 78 -12.23 -9.25 -3.25
N ASN A 79 -13.28 -8.77 -2.62
CA ASN A 79 -13.48 -8.91 -1.20
C ASN A 79 -14.10 -10.26 -0.86
N LYS A 80 -13.44 -11.00 0.03
CA LYS A 80 -14.05 -12.12 0.73
C LYS A 80 -14.68 -11.60 2.03
N ASN A 81 -15.95 -11.90 2.26
CA ASN A 81 -16.69 -11.45 3.43
C ASN A 81 -16.65 -12.50 4.54
N TYR A 82 -16.44 -12.01 5.76
CA TYR A 82 -16.46 -12.79 6.99
C TYR A 82 -17.50 -12.18 7.92
N TYR A 83 -18.62 -12.88 8.06
CA TYR A 83 -19.79 -12.38 8.78
C TYR A 83 -19.65 -12.67 10.27
N GLY A 84 -19.88 -11.66 11.10
CA GLY A 84 -20.07 -11.75 12.55
C GLY A 84 -21.43 -11.14 12.93
N LYS A 85 -21.79 -11.21 14.20
CA LYS A 85 -23.07 -10.69 14.72
C LYS A 85 -23.18 -9.18 14.55
N ASP A 86 -22.13 -8.45 14.90
CA ASP A 86 -22.14 -6.98 14.99
C ASP A 86 -21.26 -6.32 13.92
N ILE A 87 -20.48 -7.09 13.16
CA ILE A 87 -19.54 -6.60 12.17
C ILE A 87 -19.29 -7.63 11.08
N THR A 88 -19.25 -7.19 9.84
CA THR A 88 -18.73 -7.98 8.72
C THR A 88 -17.35 -7.49 8.35
N VAL A 89 -16.36 -8.35 8.31
CA VAL A 89 -15.01 -8.02 7.87
C VAL A 89 -14.84 -8.41 6.41
N HIS A 90 -14.32 -7.48 5.60
CA HIS A 90 -13.99 -7.70 4.19
C HIS A 90 -12.47 -7.82 4.03
N PHE A 91 -12.04 -8.71 3.17
CA PHE A 91 -10.63 -8.92 2.89
C PHE A 91 -10.35 -9.10 1.41
N ASN A 92 -9.53 -8.20 0.84
CA ASN A 92 -9.01 -8.30 -0.52
C ASN A 92 -7.57 -8.82 -0.49
N PHE A 93 -7.39 -10.10 -0.83
CA PHE A 93 -6.07 -10.72 -0.84
C PHE A 93 -5.16 -10.15 -1.94
N GLY A 94 -5.73 -9.65 -3.05
CA GLY A 94 -5.00 -9.13 -4.20
C GLY A 94 -4.12 -7.90 -3.90
N VAL A 95 -4.44 -7.16 -2.82
CA VAL A 95 -3.69 -5.97 -2.39
C VAL A 95 -3.08 -6.12 -0.99
N CYS A 96 -3.10 -7.32 -0.42
CA CYS A 96 -2.54 -7.55 0.90
C CYS A 96 -1.01 -7.47 0.86
N SER A 97 -0.43 -6.51 1.59
CA SER A 97 1.03 -6.36 1.72
C SER A 97 1.67 -7.34 2.70
N HIS A 98 0.87 -8.16 3.39
CA HIS A 98 1.32 -9.11 4.42
C HIS A 98 2.12 -8.47 5.56
N ASP A 99 1.80 -7.23 5.93
CA ASP A 99 2.40 -6.51 7.07
C ASP A 99 2.24 -7.28 8.40
N GLY A 100 1.16 -8.04 8.54
CA GLY A 100 0.93 -8.89 9.71
C GLY A 100 0.32 -8.19 10.91
N SER A 101 0.03 -6.89 10.84
CA SER A 101 -0.59 -6.13 11.95
C SER A 101 -1.92 -6.73 12.43
N CYS A 102 -2.71 -7.28 11.52
CA CYS A 102 -3.99 -7.93 11.85
C CYS A 102 -3.81 -9.21 12.69
N LEU A 103 -2.70 -9.94 12.52
CA LEU A 103 -2.43 -11.18 13.25
C LEU A 103 -2.15 -10.96 14.75
N LYS A 104 -2.02 -9.71 15.19
CA LYS A 104 -1.88 -9.36 16.62
C LYS A 104 -3.19 -9.50 17.36
N LEU A 105 -4.33 -9.39 16.70
CA LEU A 105 -5.65 -9.62 17.30
C LEU A 105 -6.06 -11.09 17.13
N LYS A 106 -5.44 -11.95 17.92
CA LYS A 106 -5.91 -13.33 18.10
C LYS A 106 -7.04 -13.35 19.13
N PRO A 107 -8.03 -14.22 18.98
CA PRO A 107 -8.20 -15.28 17.97
C PRO A 107 -8.97 -14.85 16.72
N VAL A 108 -9.30 -13.57 16.54
CA VAL A 108 -10.10 -13.09 15.38
C VAL A 108 -9.38 -13.40 14.07
N PHE A 109 -8.11 -13.00 13.96
CA PHE A 109 -7.27 -13.20 12.76
C PHE A 109 -6.25 -14.31 13.01
N ASP A 110 -6.47 -15.48 12.43
CA ASP A 110 -5.56 -16.61 12.57
C ASP A 110 -5.24 -17.26 11.22
N LYS A 111 -4.03 -17.05 10.71
CA LYS A 111 -3.57 -17.59 9.42
C LYS A 111 -3.53 -19.13 9.35
N HIS A 112 -3.52 -19.81 10.50
CA HIS A 112 -3.47 -21.28 10.61
C HIS A 112 -4.85 -21.93 10.62
N ARG A 113 -5.93 -21.13 10.62
CA ARG A 113 -7.32 -21.59 10.66
C ARG A 113 -8.04 -21.30 9.34
N ARG A 114 -9.13 -22.04 9.09
CA ARG A 114 -10.08 -21.77 8.00
C ARG A 114 -11.52 -21.83 8.53
N PRO A 115 -12.32 -20.76 8.36
CA PRO A 115 -11.93 -19.43 7.83
C PRO A 115 -10.93 -18.75 8.78
N TRP A 116 -10.00 -17.96 8.18
CA TRP A 116 -8.91 -17.36 8.96
C TRP A 116 -9.33 -16.09 9.73
N ILE A 117 -10.49 -15.51 9.40
CA ILE A 117 -11.12 -14.42 10.13
C ILE A 117 -12.42 -14.93 10.74
N LEU A 118 -12.58 -14.80 12.04
CA LEU A 118 -13.80 -15.07 12.79
C LEU A 118 -14.14 -13.86 13.65
N PRO A 119 -15.02 -12.94 13.16
CA PRO A 119 -15.30 -11.69 13.86
C PRO A 119 -15.88 -11.87 15.26
N ASP A 120 -16.70 -12.91 15.47
CA ASP A 120 -17.35 -13.18 16.77
C ASP A 120 -16.38 -13.60 17.90
N LEU A 121 -15.10 -13.76 17.59
CA LEU A 121 -14.07 -14.09 18.59
C LEU A 121 -13.36 -12.86 19.19
N GLY A 122 -13.81 -11.65 18.88
CA GLY A 122 -13.29 -10.40 19.46
C GLY A 122 -14.35 -9.32 19.55
N SER A 123 -14.04 -8.24 20.23
CA SER A 123 -14.94 -7.09 20.27
C SER A 123 -14.95 -6.33 18.94
N LYS A 124 -16.10 -5.74 18.61
CA LYS A 124 -16.24 -4.89 17.41
C LYS A 124 -15.18 -3.79 17.39
N ASP A 125 -14.93 -3.14 18.51
CA ASP A 125 -14.01 -2.02 18.60
C ASP A 125 -12.55 -2.45 18.38
N ASP A 126 -12.13 -3.59 18.91
CA ASP A 126 -10.78 -4.14 18.68
C ASP A 126 -10.58 -4.54 17.21
N ILE A 127 -11.62 -5.09 16.58
CA ILE A 127 -11.60 -5.43 15.15
C ILE A 127 -11.44 -4.16 14.32
N ILE A 128 -12.22 -3.13 14.58
CA ILE A 128 -12.15 -1.82 13.91
C ILE A 128 -10.74 -1.21 14.09
N ALA A 129 -10.25 -1.16 15.34
CA ALA A 129 -8.92 -0.63 15.64
C ALA A 129 -7.80 -1.41 14.93
N THR A 130 -7.99 -2.72 14.74
CA THR A 130 -7.04 -3.59 14.01
C THR A 130 -7.10 -3.34 12.51
N ILE A 131 -8.29 -3.23 11.92
CA ILE A 131 -8.48 -2.95 10.49
C ILE A 131 -7.89 -1.60 10.12
N ARG A 132 -8.06 -0.59 10.96
CA ARG A 132 -7.47 0.75 10.77
C ARG A 132 -5.93 0.75 10.70
N LYS A 133 -5.28 -0.28 11.24
CA LYS A 133 -3.82 -0.46 11.16
C LYS A 133 -3.35 -1.16 9.89
N CYS A 134 -4.28 -1.65 9.05
CA CYS A 134 -3.91 -2.29 7.78
C CYS A 134 -3.33 -1.25 6.81
N PRO A 135 -2.04 -1.33 6.44
CA PRO A 135 -1.43 -0.26 5.65
C PRO A 135 -1.80 -0.31 4.17
N SER A 136 -2.31 -1.44 3.70
CA SER A 136 -2.60 -1.64 2.27
C SER A 136 -4.06 -1.47 1.88
N GLY A 137 -4.96 -1.22 2.86
CA GLY A 137 -6.40 -1.18 2.61
C GLY A 137 -7.02 -2.53 2.24
N ALA A 138 -6.25 -3.64 2.42
CA ALA A 138 -6.77 -4.99 2.15
C ALA A 138 -7.91 -5.41 3.09
N LEU A 139 -8.03 -4.78 4.25
CA LEU A 139 -9.10 -5.00 5.23
C LEU A 139 -10.03 -3.80 5.28
N SER A 140 -11.32 -4.07 5.29
CA SER A 140 -12.38 -3.10 5.54
C SER A 140 -13.51 -3.78 6.31
N TYR A 141 -14.51 -3.03 6.76
CA TYR A 141 -15.60 -3.60 7.53
C TYR A 141 -16.95 -2.92 7.23
N THR A 142 -18.04 -3.64 7.53
CA THR A 142 -19.39 -3.12 7.52
C THR A 142 -19.99 -3.22 8.93
N VAL A 143 -20.56 -2.12 9.40
CA VAL A 143 -21.35 -2.02 10.65
C VAL A 143 -22.63 -1.27 10.29
N ASP A 144 -23.78 -1.74 10.79
CA ASP A 144 -25.10 -1.15 10.55
C ASP A 144 -25.39 -0.88 9.05
N GLY A 145 -24.94 -1.78 8.18
CA GLY A 145 -25.11 -1.68 6.72
C GLY A 145 -24.16 -0.69 6.03
N ILE A 146 -23.31 0.02 6.77
CA ILE A 146 -22.38 1.00 6.24
C ILE A 146 -20.97 0.37 6.14
N THR A 147 -20.37 0.43 4.93
CA THR A 147 -19.01 -0.06 4.71
C THR A 147 -18.00 1.04 4.96
N HIS A 148 -17.00 0.74 5.77
CA HIS A 148 -15.91 1.61 6.18
C HIS A 148 -14.58 1.08 5.64
N LYS A 149 -13.89 1.88 4.82
CA LYS A 149 -12.58 1.56 4.25
C LYS A 149 -11.64 2.77 4.16
N ASP A 150 -12.19 3.98 4.10
CA ASP A 150 -11.46 5.23 4.12
C ASP A 150 -11.73 5.97 5.44
N PHE A 151 -10.70 6.33 6.18
CA PHE A 151 -10.84 6.92 7.52
C PHE A 151 -10.50 8.42 7.54
N PHE A 152 -9.68 8.90 6.57
CA PHE A 152 -9.28 10.31 6.37
C PHE A 152 -8.71 10.99 7.61
N GLU A 153 -7.98 10.23 8.45
CA GLU A 153 -7.39 10.70 9.70
C GLU A 153 -5.87 10.92 9.60
N ARG A 154 -5.26 10.47 8.48
CA ARG A 154 -3.81 10.51 8.29
C ARG A 154 -3.42 11.71 7.43
N GLU A 155 -2.30 12.33 7.81
CA GLU A 155 -1.67 13.34 6.97
C GLU A 155 -0.95 12.69 5.77
N PRO A 156 -0.81 13.42 4.64
CA PRO A 156 -0.09 12.93 3.47
C PRO A 156 1.35 12.53 3.80
N LEU A 157 1.65 11.24 3.71
CA LEU A 157 2.90 10.64 4.13
C LEU A 157 3.26 9.43 3.28
N ILE A 158 4.54 9.27 2.96
CA ILE A 158 5.11 8.01 2.47
C ILE A 158 5.91 7.37 3.58
N ARG A 159 5.55 6.15 3.99
CA ARG A 159 6.32 5.35 4.93
C ARG A 159 7.02 4.20 4.21
N VAL A 160 8.32 4.06 4.42
CA VAL A 160 9.15 3.03 3.78
C VAL A 160 9.25 1.84 4.72
N ALA A 161 8.62 0.71 4.36
CA ALA A 161 8.74 -0.52 5.14
C ALA A 161 10.11 -1.16 4.94
N PRO A 162 10.80 -1.61 6.01
CA PRO A 162 12.05 -2.36 5.89
C PRO A 162 11.84 -3.63 5.07
N GLY A 163 12.61 -3.82 3.99
CA GLY A 163 12.46 -4.95 3.08
C GLY A 163 11.06 -5.14 2.47
N GLY A 164 10.21 -4.12 2.55
CA GLY A 164 8.79 -4.17 2.18
C GLY A 164 8.37 -3.05 1.23
N PRO A 165 7.05 -2.81 1.14
CA PRO A 165 6.47 -1.82 0.23
C PRO A 165 6.72 -0.37 0.65
N LEU A 166 6.27 0.54 -0.21
CA LEU A 166 5.98 1.91 0.17
C LEU A 166 4.54 1.95 0.68
N MET A 167 4.34 2.39 1.92
CA MET A 167 3.01 2.62 2.51
C MET A 167 2.64 4.08 2.24
N ILE A 168 1.55 4.29 1.56
CA ILE A 168 1.05 5.61 1.15
C ILE A 168 -0.13 5.94 2.04
N GLU A 169 -0.10 7.09 2.68
CA GLU A 169 -1.09 7.53 3.67
C GLU A 169 -1.59 8.94 3.34
N GLY A 170 -2.78 9.32 3.85
CA GLY A 170 -3.30 10.68 3.82
C GLY A 170 -3.88 11.11 2.47
N GLY A 171 -4.43 10.18 1.69
CA GLY A 171 -5.17 10.51 0.47
C GLY A 171 -4.29 10.99 -0.69
N ILE A 172 -3.03 10.57 -0.74
CA ILE A 172 -2.15 10.84 -1.87
C ILE A 172 -2.71 10.19 -3.13
N GLU A 173 -2.93 10.99 -4.18
CA GLU A 173 -3.51 10.51 -5.43
C GLU A 173 -2.52 9.61 -6.18
N LEU A 174 -2.99 8.48 -6.69
CA LEU A 174 -2.24 7.62 -7.60
C LEU A 174 -2.72 7.82 -9.03
N LYS A 175 -1.77 8.00 -9.96
CA LYS A 175 -2.01 8.05 -11.40
C LYS A 175 -1.01 7.16 -12.14
N ASP A 176 -1.52 6.24 -12.93
CA ASP A 176 -0.71 5.41 -13.81
C ASP A 176 -1.35 5.25 -15.20
N ASP A 177 -0.62 4.64 -16.11
CA ASP A 177 -1.05 4.40 -17.49
C ASP A 177 -2.04 3.22 -17.63
N GLU A 178 -2.35 2.52 -16.53
CA GLU A 178 -3.34 1.44 -16.49
C GLU A 178 -4.62 1.84 -15.75
N ASN A 179 -4.75 3.12 -15.31
CA ASN A 179 -5.87 3.64 -14.52
C ASN A 179 -6.14 2.79 -13.27
N SER A 180 -5.06 2.39 -12.58
CA SER A 180 -5.17 1.58 -11.37
C SER A 180 -5.85 2.35 -10.24
N CYS A 181 -6.87 1.73 -9.65
CA CYS A 181 -7.58 2.30 -8.50
C CYS A 181 -7.15 1.53 -7.23
N PRO A 182 -6.65 2.21 -6.18
CA PRO A 182 -6.42 1.58 -4.91
C PRO A 182 -7.75 1.13 -4.26
N GLU A 183 -7.70 0.10 -3.41
CA GLU A 183 -8.87 -0.40 -2.67
C GLU A 183 -9.45 0.69 -1.74
N THR A 184 -8.57 1.50 -1.15
CA THR A 184 -8.93 2.67 -0.35
C THR A 184 -8.29 3.93 -0.95
N LYS A 185 -8.98 5.07 -0.84
CA LYS A 185 -8.47 6.36 -1.34
C LYS A 185 -7.51 7.02 -0.35
N GLU A 186 -7.63 6.68 0.92
CA GLU A 186 -6.88 7.31 1.99
C GLU A 186 -5.50 6.67 2.17
N HIS A 187 -5.38 5.33 1.97
CA HIS A 187 -4.12 4.63 2.18
C HIS A 187 -4.00 3.39 1.31
N TYR A 188 -2.79 3.06 0.86
CA TYR A 188 -2.50 1.88 0.05
C TYR A 188 -1.00 1.57 0.05
N CYS A 189 -0.63 0.37 -0.39
CA CYS A 189 0.78 -0.03 -0.49
C CYS A 189 1.22 -0.19 -1.94
N LEU A 190 2.34 0.44 -2.30
CA LEU A 190 2.97 0.33 -3.61
C LEU A 190 4.15 -0.66 -3.57
N CYS A 191 4.27 -1.46 -4.61
CA CYS A 191 5.37 -2.40 -4.78
C CYS A 191 6.70 -1.67 -4.90
N ARG A 192 7.70 -2.07 -4.09
CA ARG A 192 9.07 -1.56 -4.16
C ARG A 192 10.07 -2.62 -4.58
N CYS A 193 9.71 -3.90 -4.50
CA CYS A 193 10.59 -5.05 -4.76
C CYS A 193 10.64 -5.48 -6.22
N GLY A 194 9.78 -4.95 -7.09
CA GLY A 194 9.68 -5.30 -8.50
C GLY A 194 8.99 -6.64 -8.78
N GLY A 195 8.72 -7.46 -7.76
CA GLY A 195 8.18 -8.81 -7.91
C GLY A 195 6.65 -8.93 -7.87
N SER A 196 5.91 -7.85 -7.61
CA SER A 196 4.46 -7.90 -7.57
C SER A 196 3.86 -8.28 -8.92
N LYS A 197 2.89 -9.17 -8.92
CA LYS A 197 2.04 -9.44 -10.09
C LYS A 197 0.92 -8.41 -10.26
N ASN A 198 0.65 -7.60 -9.22
CA ASN A 198 -0.42 -6.60 -9.17
C ASN A 198 0.12 -5.15 -9.21
N HIS A 199 1.18 -4.88 -9.99
CA HIS A 199 1.68 -3.51 -10.10
C HIS A 199 0.58 -2.50 -10.43
N PRO A 200 0.59 -1.29 -9.81
CA PRO A 200 1.62 -0.74 -8.92
C PRO A 200 1.52 -1.22 -7.47
N PHE A 201 0.46 -1.93 -7.09
CA PHE A 201 0.22 -2.34 -5.70
C PHE A 201 1.15 -3.45 -5.23
N CYS A 202 1.38 -3.49 -3.93
CA CYS A 202 2.04 -4.60 -3.27
C CYS A 202 1.06 -5.78 -3.13
N ASP A 203 1.52 -7.00 -3.43
CA ASP A 203 0.80 -8.25 -3.25
C ASP A 203 1.52 -9.23 -2.30
N GLY A 204 2.56 -8.74 -1.59
CA GLY A 204 3.35 -9.54 -0.66
C GLY A 204 4.53 -10.28 -1.29
N ALA A 205 4.77 -10.17 -2.60
CA ALA A 205 5.85 -10.88 -3.30
C ALA A 205 7.24 -10.62 -2.69
N HIS A 206 7.46 -9.47 -2.02
CA HIS A 206 8.71 -9.15 -1.34
C HIS A 206 9.11 -10.16 -0.25
N LEU A 207 8.15 -10.92 0.30
CA LEU A 207 8.42 -11.95 1.31
C LEU A 207 9.08 -13.22 0.74
N SER A 208 8.95 -13.45 -0.57
CA SER A 208 9.41 -14.68 -1.22
C SER A 208 10.45 -14.47 -2.31
N ASN A 209 10.70 -13.21 -2.73
CA ASN A 209 11.63 -12.92 -3.83
C ASN A 209 13.03 -12.48 -3.37
N GLY A 210 13.37 -12.68 -2.10
CA GLY A 210 14.67 -12.32 -1.54
C GLY A 210 14.92 -10.81 -1.34
N PHE A 211 13.91 -9.97 -1.55
CA PHE A 211 14.05 -8.52 -1.43
C PHE A 211 14.50 -8.07 -0.02
N TRP A 212 14.09 -8.79 1.00
CA TRP A 212 14.47 -8.52 2.39
C TRP A 212 15.97 -8.74 2.61
N GLU A 213 16.54 -9.83 2.11
CA GLU A 213 17.93 -10.25 2.35
C GLU A 213 18.93 -9.40 1.57
N SER A 214 18.56 -8.95 0.38
CA SER A 214 19.42 -8.16 -0.50
C SER A 214 19.67 -6.72 -0.04
N LYS A 215 19.06 -6.28 1.07
CA LYS A 215 19.03 -4.87 1.51
C LYS A 215 19.57 -4.63 2.93
N LYS A 216 20.32 -5.61 3.47
CA LYS A 216 21.11 -5.43 4.69
C LYS A 216 22.36 -4.62 4.43
#